data_424be3675d21209bf6331acb1f76b756
#
_entry.id   424be3675d21209bf6331acb1f76b756
#
_cell.length_a   1.000
_cell.length_b   1.000
_cell.length_c   1.000
_cell.angle_alpha   90.00
_cell.angle_beta   90.00
_cell.angle_gamma   90.00
#
_symmetry.space_group_name_H-M   'P 1'
#
loop_
_entity.id
_entity.type
_entity.pdbx_description
1 polymer ?
#
loop_
_entity_poly.entity_id
_entity_poly.type
_entity_poly.pdbx_seq_one_letter_code
_entity_poly.pdbx_strand_id
1 'polypeptide(L)'
;MTKLSFGSHPYLLGFEQLERLVERSSKTGSDGYPPYNIEAVAENVYRITLAVAGFREADMAITVEDRQLWVRGRQADDSEGRVFLHRGIAARAFQRSFVLADGVEVAGASLDHGLLHIDLRRSVPDMVVQTIEIRPASPKLKYGETS
;
A
#
# COMPACT_ATOMS: atom_id res chain seq x y z
N MET A 1 -23.21 -0.38 11.70
CA MET A 1 -22.04 0.31 11.14
C MET A 1 -22.39 0.89 9.78
N THR A 2 -22.17 2.17 9.64
CA THR A 2 -22.49 2.84 8.40
C THR A 2 -21.51 2.42 7.32
N LYS A 3 -22.01 1.87 6.26
CA LYS A 3 -21.18 1.49 5.14
C LYS A 3 -20.84 2.73 4.35
N LEU A 4 -19.57 3.05 4.24
CA LEU A 4 -19.14 4.17 3.42
C LEU A 4 -19.44 3.89 1.97
N SER A 5 -20.07 4.84 1.31
CA SER A 5 -20.34 4.75 -0.10
C SER A 5 -19.13 5.31 -0.84
N PHE A 6 -18.18 4.45 -1.18
CA PHE A 6 -16.94 4.87 -1.82
C PHE A 6 -17.17 5.49 -3.18
N GLY A 7 -18.23 5.07 -3.88
CA GLY A 7 -18.52 5.59 -5.21
C GLY A 7 -18.98 7.04 -5.24
N SER A 8 -19.34 7.62 -4.09
CA SER A 8 -19.83 9.00 -4.05
C SER A 8 -18.73 10.04 -3.85
N HIS A 9 -17.50 9.61 -3.58
CA HIS A 9 -16.39 10.50 -3.32
C HIS A 9 -15.27 10.28 -4.34
N PRO A 10 -14.93 11.31 -5.16
CA PRO A 10 -13.90 11.13 -6.19
C PRO A 10 -12.55 10.65 -5.65
N TYR A 11 -12.15 11.12 -4.49
CA TYR A 11 -10.86 10.73 -3.95
C TYR A 11 -10.82 9.29 -3.45
N LEU A 12 -11.97 8.65 -3.27
CA LEU A 12 -12.05 7.26 -2.85
C LEU A 12 -11.98 6.27 -4.01
N LEU A 13 -12.07 6.76 -5.25
CA LEU A 13 -11.97 5.89 -6.42
C LEU A 13 -10.63 5.17 -6.48
N GLY A 14 -9.55 5.86 -6.12
CA GLY A 14 -8.24 5.23 -6.05
C GLY A 14 -8.18 4.14 -5.00
N PHE A 15 -8.86 4.35 -3.88
CA PHE A 15 -8.92 3.36 -2.82
C PHE A 15 -9.70 2.12 -3.26
N GLU A 16 -10.82 2.30 -3.96
CA GLU A 16 -11.59 1.16 -4.48
C GLU A 16 -10.76 0.32 -5.45
N GLN A 17 -10.00 0.97 -6.32
CA GLN A 17 -9.12 0.25 -7.23
C GLN A 17 -8.05 -0.53 -6.47
N LEU A 18 -7.47 0.08 -5.45
CA LEU A 18 -6.50 -0.57 -4.60
C LEU A 18 -7.10 -1.78 -3.91
N GLU A 19 -8.28 -1.63 -3.34
CA GLU A 19 -8.96 -2.71 -2.64
C GLU A 19 -9.23 -3.90 -3.57
N ARG A 20 -9.73 -3.62 -4.77
CA ARG A 20 -9.99 -4.69 -5.75
C ARG A 20 -8.73 -5.42 -6.17
N LEU A 21 -7.65 -4.69 -6.37
CA LEU A 21 -6.38 -5.29 -6.75
C LEU A 21 -5.79 -6.11 -5.60
N VAL A 22 -5.96 -5.64 -4.38
CA VAL A 22 -5.53 -6.38 -3.19
C VAL A 22 -6.31 -7.67 -3.05
N GLU A 23 -7.61 -7.64 -3.22
CA GLU A 23 -8.42 -8.85 -3.17
C GLU A 23 -7.97 -9.87 -4.22
N ARG A 24 -7.66 -9.38 -5.42
CA ARG A 24 -7.18 -10.24 -6.49
C ARG A 24 -5.84 -10.87 -6.13
N SER A 25 -4.94 -10.09 -5.54
CA SER A 25 -3.64 -10.59 -5.10
C SER A 25 -3.78 -11.62 -3.98
N SER A 26 -4.67 -11.37 -3.03
CA SER A 26 -4.83 -12.27 -1.89
C SER A 26 -5.44 -13.61 -2.30
N LYS A 27 -6.22 -13.65 -3.36
CA LYS A 27 -6.77 -14.91 -3.87
C LYS A 27 -5.71 -15.82 -4.47
N THR A 28 -4.58 -15.27 -4.86
CA THR A 28 -3.47 -16.06 -5.36
C THR A 28 -2.55 -16.53 -4.24
N GLY A 29 -2.73 -16.02 -3.02
CA GLY A 29 -2.00 -16.47 -1.86
C GLY A 29 -2.49 -17.82 -1.40
N SER A 30 -1.57 -18.62 -0.86
CA SER A 30 -1.86 -20.02 -0.56
C SER A 30 -2.84 -20.21 0.59
N ASP A 31 -2.86 -19.35 1.61
CA ASP A 31 -3.66 -19.56 2.81
C ASP A 31 -4.33 -18.28 3.34
N GLY A 32 -4.19 -17.18 2.62
CA GLY A 32 -4.76 -15.91 3.05
C GLY A 32 -4.10 -15.28 4.27
N TYR A 33 -2.97 -15.77 4.70
CA TYR A 33 -2.25 -15.23 5.83
C TYR A 33 -1.24 -14.16 5.38
N PRO A 34 -1.11 -13.07 6.12
CA PRO A 34 -1.87 -12.69 7.30
C PRO A 34 -3.19 -12.02 6.93
N PRO A 35 -4.19 -12.09 7.81
CA PRO A 35 -5.39 -11.31 7.59
C PRO A 35 -5.07 -9.82 7.67
N TYR A 36 -5.82 -9.02 6.95
CA TYR A 36 -5.54 -7.60 6.87
C TYR A 36 -6.82 -6.79 6.76
N ASN A 37 -6.73 -5.53 7.11
CA ASN A 37 -7.76 -4.52 6.90
C ASN A 37 -7.17 -3.39 6.07
N ILE A 38 -7.99 -2.77 5.26
CA ILE A 38 -7.65 -1.53 4.57
C ILE A 38 -8.73 -0.53 4.93
N GLU A 39 -8.33 0.63 5.46
CA GLU A 39 -9.28 1.64 5.89
C GLU A 39 -8.89 3.02 5.38
N ALA A 40 -9.88 3.85 5.17
CA ALA A 40 -9.70 5.26 4.92
C ALA A 40 -9.74 5.96 6.28
N VAL A 41 -8.60 6.48 6.72
CA VAL A 41 -8.49 7.12 8.03
C VAL A 41 -8.95 8.57 7.96
N ALA A 42 -8.64 9.22 6.85
CA ALA A 42 -9.01 10.59 6.57
C ALA A 42 -9.00 10.78 5.06
N GLU A 43 -9.30 11.97 4.60
CA GLU A 43 -9.23 12.26 3.18
C GLU A 43 -7.79 12.06 2.69
N ASN A 44 -7.64 11.23 1.66
CA ASN A 44 -6.35 10.89 1.07
C ASN A 44 -5.35 10.24 2.04
N VAL A 45 -5.85 9.68 3.14
CA VAL A 45 -5.02 8.96 4.11
C VAL A 45 -5.63 7.59 4.34
N TYR A 46 -4.82 6.57 4.14
CA TYR A 46 -5.28 5.19 4.26
C TYR A 46 -4.34 4.40 5.17
N ARG A 47 -4.84 3.31 5.70
CA ARG A 47 -4.04 2.43 6.54
C ARG A 47 -4.32 0.98 6.19
N ILE A 48 -3.26 0.22 5.97
CA ILE A 48 -3.33 -1.23 5.86
C ILE A 48 -2.86 -1.78 7.21
N THR A 49 -3.65 -2.68 7.78
CA THR A 49 -3.30 -3.33 9.03
C THR A 49 -3.24 -4.83 8.81
N LEU A 50 -2.12 -5.45 9.16
CA LEU A 50 -1.94 -6.90 9.04
C LEU A 50 -1.76 -7.49 10.43
N ALA A 51 -2.45 -8.60 10.70
CA ALA A 51 -2.33 -9.30 11.96
C ALA A 51 -1.14 -10.26 11.88
N VAL A 52 -0.05 -9.90 12.56
CA VAL A 52 1.23 -10.62 12.47
C VAL A 52 1.76 -10.96 13.86
N ALA A 53 0.90 -11.43 14.72
CA ALA A 53 1.30 -11.81 16.08
C ALA A 53 2.46 -12.79 16.03
N GLY A 54 3.45 -12.57 16.87
CA GLY A 54 4.62 -13.42 16.93
C GLY A 54 5.77 -13.01 16.02
N PHE A 55 5.53 -12.09 15.09
CA PHE A 55 6.60 -11.54 14.26
C PHE A 55 7.23 -10.34 14.94
N ARG A 56 8.54 -10.25 14.86
CA ARG A 56 9.29 -9.08 15.31
C ARG A 56 9.56 -8.17 14.11
N GLU A 57 9.93 -6.94 14.38
CA GLU A 57 10.31 -6.02 13.31
C GLU A 57 11.41 -6.61 12.42
N ALA A 58 12.39 -7.26 13.04
CA ALA A 58 13.50 -7.85 12.31
C ALA A 58 13.09 -9.03 11.41
N ASP A 59 11.92 -9.61 11.68
CA ASP A 59 11.42 -10.75 10.90
C ASP A 59 10.69 -10.32 9.64
N MET A 60 10.44 -9.03 9.47
CA MET A 60 9.60 -8.53 8.38
C MET A 60 10.32 -7.47 7.56
N ALA A 61 9.91 -7.36 6.30
CA ALA A 61 10.42 -6.34 5.40
C ALA A 61 9.26 -5.79 4.57
N ILE A 62 9.27 -4.49 4.37
CA ILE A 62 8.31 -3.79 3.53
C ILE A 62 9.08 -3.10 2.42
N THR A 63 8.71 -3.38 1.17
CA THR A 63 9.34 -2.76 0.01
C THR A 63 8.28 -2.25 -0.95
N VAL A 64 8.61 -1.24 -1.73
CA VAL A 64 7.76 -0.74 -2.80
C VAL A 64 8.52 -0.86 -4.10
N GLU A 65 7.97 -1.61 -5.03
CA GLU A 65 8.56 -1.85 -6.33
C GLU A 65 7.50 -1.57 -7.40
N ASP A 66 7.71 -0.58 -8.22
CA ASP A 66 6.78 -0.23 -9.31
C ASP A 66 5.32 -0.12 -8.85
N ARG A 67 5.07 0.68 -7.83
CA ARG A 67 3.74 0.87 -7.26
C ARG A 67 3.15 -0.41 -6.65
N GLN A 68 3.98 -1.38 -6.40
CA GLN A 68 3.57 -2.59 -5.72
C GLN A 68 4.22 -2.62 -4.35
N LEU A 69 3.38 -2.67 -3.33
CA LEU A 69 3.83 -2.73 -1.94
C LEU A 69 3.95 -4.21 -1.56
N TRP A 70 5.13 -4.61 -1.14
CA TRP A 70 5.38 -5.97 -0.69
C TRP A 70 5.60 -5.99 0.80
N VAL A 71 4.96 -6.93 1.46
CA VAL A 71 5.20 -7.21 2.87
C VAL A 71 5.61 -8.68 2.95
N ARG A 72 6.80 -8.91 3.47
CA ARG A 72 7.35 -10.24 3.63
C ARG A 72 7.71 -10.46 5.07
N GLY A 73 7.43 -11.66 5.56
CA GLY A 73 7.78 -12.03 6.93
C GLY A 73 8.23 -13.45 7.00
N ARG A 74 9.16 -13.71 7.90
CA ARG A 74 9.65 -15.07 8.15
C ARG A 74 10.08 -15.16 9.60
N GLN A 75 9.37 -15.99 10.35
CA GLN A 75 9.73 -16.27 11.74
C GLN A 75 10.83 -17.31 11.78
N ALA A 76 11.77 -17.09 12.70
CA ALA A 76 12.75 -18.13 13.00
C ALA A 76 12.05 -19.28 13.72
N ASP A 77 12.42 -20.51 13.38
CA ASP A 77 11.90 -21.68 14.08
C ASP A 77 12.70 -21.85 15.38
N ASP A 78 12.06 -21.61 16.50
CA ASP A 78 12.67 -21.73 17.82
C ASP A 78 12.23 -23.00 18.55
N SER A 79 11.75 -24.00 17.80
CA SER A 79 11.25 -25.24 18.38
C SER A 79 12.36 -26.19 18.88
N GLU A 80 13.61 -25.92 18.55
CA GLU A 80 14.72 -26.77 18.95
C GLU A 80 14.82 -26.88 20.47
N GLY A 81 14.88 -28.09 20.99
CA GLY A 81 14.95 -28.33 22.41
C GLY A 81 13.63 -28.24 23.16
N ARG A 82 12.54 -27.95 22.47
CA ARG A 82 11.21 -27.81 23.07
C ARG A 82 10.38 -29.04 22.74
N VAL A 83 9.68 -29.55 23.76
CA VAL A 83 8.78 -30.68 23.60
C VAL A 83 7.34 -30.16 23.77
N PHE A 84 6.59 -30.19 22.69
CA PHE A 84 5.20 -29.73 22.73
C PHE A 84 4.28 -30.92 22.98
N LEU A 85 3.41 -30.80 23.99
CA LEU A 85 2.32 -31.75 24.16
C LEU A 85 1.22 -31.51 23.12
N HIS A 86 1.08 -30.27 22.70
CA HIS A 86 0.23 -29.85 21.62
C HIS A 86 0.84 -28.59 21.00
N ARG A 87 0.88 -28.54 19.69
CA ARG A 87 1.41 -27.37 19.00
C ARG A 87 0.39 -26.87 17.97
N GLY A 88 -0.31 -25.79 18.32
CA GLY A 88 -1.23 -25.13 17.40
C GLY A 88 -0.64 -23.87 16.74
N ILE A 89 0.51 -23.40 17.24
CA ILE A 89 1.17 -22.20 16.74
C ILE A 89 2.54 -22.62 16.21
N ALA A 90 2.71 -22.52 14.90
CA ALA A 90 3.98 -22.85 14.26
C ALA A 90 4.62 -21.58 13.68
N ALA A 91 5.95 -21.64 13.50
CA ALA A 91 6.65 -20.58 12.80
C ALA A 91 6.10 -20.48 11.38
N ARG A 92 5.92 -19.23 10.89
CA ARG A 92 5.30 -19.00 9.61
C ARG A 92 6.17 -18.08 8.75
N ALA A 93 5.96 -18.21 7.45
CA ALA A 93 6.47 -17.25 6.47
C ALA A 93 5.30 -16.80 5.62
N PHE A 94 5.33 -15.54 5.22
CA PHE A 94 4.30 -15.00 4.35
C PHE A 94 4.88 -13.99 3.39
N GLN A 95 4.16 -13.79 2.31
CA GLN A 95 4.45 -12.75 1.35
C GLN A 95 3.11 -12.21 0.85
N ARG A 96 2.94 -10.92 0.93
CA ARG A 96 1.70 -10.29 0.53
C ARG A 96 2.00 -9.03 -0.24
N SER A 97 1.28 -8.80 -1.33
CA SER A 97 1.48 -7.62 -2.14
C SER A 97 0.19 -6.84 -2.32
N PHE A 98 0.34 -5.53 -2.44
CA PHE A 98 -0.76 -4.60 -2.67
C PHE A 98 -0.35 -3.68 -3.80
N VAL A 99 -1.25 -3.46 -4.75
CA VAL A 99 -0.98 -2.55 -5.85
C VAL A 99 -1.46 -1.16 -5.43
N LEU A 100 -0.56 -0.21 -5.46
CA LEU A 100 -0.86 1.17 -5.07
C LEU A 100 -1.44 1.92 -6.26
N ALA A 101 -2.52 2.67 -6.01
CA ALA A 101 -3.09 3.54 -7.02
C ALA A 101 -2.15 4.71 -7.31
N ASP A 102 -2.38 5.39 -8.43
CA ASP A 102 -1.57 6.55 -8.79
C ASP A 102 -1.59 7.60 -7.69
N GLY A 103 -0.42 8.09 -7.35
CA GLY A 103 -0.26 9.11 -6.33
C GLY A 103 -0.25 8.61 -4.90
N VAL A 104 -0.45 7.31 -4.68
CA VAL A 104 -0.41 6.72 -3.35
C VAL A 104 1.02 6.37 -2.98
N GLU A 105 1.44 6.85 -1.83
CA GLU A 105 2.78 6.62 -1.30
C GLU A 105 2.71 6.08 0.11
N VAL A 106 3.72 5.33 0.52
CA VAL A 106 3.83 4.84 1.88
C VAL A 106 4.39 5.96 2.74
N ALA A 107 3.62 6.37 3.75
CA ALA A 107 4.04 7.41 4.67
C ALA A 107 4.86 6.84 5.83
N GLY A 108 4.62 5.61 6.21
CA GLY A 108 5.35 4.97 7.29
C GLY A 108 4.74 3.65 7.67
N ALA A 109 5.38 2.96 8.60
CA ALA A 109 4.89 1.70 9.12
C ALA A 109 5.27 1.58 10.59
N SER A 110 4.42 0.88 11.35
CA SER A 110 4.67 0.64 12.77
C SER A 110 4.11 -0.72 13.17
N LEU A 111 4.72 -1.32 14.18
CA LEU A 111 4.27 -2.59 14.74
C LEU A 111 3.80 -2.34 16.18
N ASP A 112 2.56 -2.70 16.45
CA ASP A 112 1.95 -2.45 17.74
C ASP A 112 1.01 -3.60 18.10
N HIS A 113 1.24 -4.23 19.24
CA HIS A 113 0.38 -5.30 19.74
C HIS A 113 0.11 -6.42 18.73
N GLY A 114 1.11 -6.79 17.94
CA GLY A 114 0.95 -7.84 16.94
C GLY A 114 0.26 -7.40 15.66
N LEU A 115 0.06 -6.10 15.50
CA LEU A 115 -0.53 -5.52 14.30
C LEU A 115 0.50 -4.66 13.59
N LEU A 116 0.70 -4.94 12.32
CA LEU A 116 1.56 -4.11 11.47
C LEU A 116 0.67 -3.10 10.77
N HIS A 117 0.91 -1.83 11.04
CA HIS A 117 0.19 -0.73 10.41
C HIS A 117 1.05 -0.10 9.35
N ILE A 118 0.52 0.01 8.15
CA ILE A 118 1.20 0.68 7.04
C ILE A 118 0.34 1.86 6.64
N ASP A 119 0.89 3.05 6.82
CA ASP A 119 0.17 4.28 6.52
C ASP A 119 0.47 4.72 5.09
N LEU A 120 -0.59 5.04 4.37
CA LEU A 120 -0.53 5.45 2.98
C LEU A 120 -1.15 6.84 2.83
N ARG A 121 -0.59 7.60 1.93
CA ARG A 121 -1.10 8.93 1.61
C ARG A 121 -1.20 9.07 0.10
N ARG A 122 -2.30 9.63 -0.35
CA ARG A 122 -2.46 9.95 -1.76
C ARG A 122 -2.15 11.42 -1.97
N SER A 123 -1.14 11.69 -2.80
CA SER A 123 -0.83 13.04 -3.21
C SER A 123 -1.87 13.52 -4.20
N VAL A 124 -2.49 14.65 -3.88
CA VAL A 124 -3.34 15.34 -4.83
C VAL A 124 -2.48 16.43 -5.42
N PRO A 125 -2.21 16.41 -6.74
CA PRO A 125 -1.44 17.49 -7.34
C PRO A 125 -2.15 18.80 -7.10
N ASP A 126 -1.40 19.79 -6.63
CA ASP A 126 -1.94 21.12 -6.51
C ASP A 126 -2.40 21.57 -7.89
N MET A 127 -3.59 22.14 -7.94
CA MET A 127 -4.09 22.67 -9.20
C MET A 127 -3.29 23.92 -9.53
N VAL A 128 -2.24 23.74 -10.33
CA VAL A 128 -1.41 24.85 -10.75
C VAL A 128 -2.09 25.52 -11.92
N VAL A 129 -2.58 26.73 -11.68
CA VAL A 129 -3.13 27.54 -12.76
C VAL A 129 -1.96 28.21 -13.46
N GLN A 130 -1.74 27.83 -14.70
CA GLN A 130 -0.69 28.41 -15.51
C GLN A 130 -1.34 29.32 -16.55
N THR A 131 -0.98 30.60 -16.47
CA THR A 131 -1.42 31.58 -17.46
C THR A 131 -0.38 31.66 -18.55
N ILE A 132 -0.82 31.44 -19.79
CA ILE A 132 0.08 31.49 -20.92
C ILE A 132 -0.11 32.81 -21.63
N GLU A 133 0.99 33.53 -21.78
CA GLU A 133 0.98 34.81 -22.49
C GLU A 133 0.84 34.58 -23.99
N ILE A 134 -0.10 35.29 -24.58
CA ILE A 134 -0.31 35.26 -26.04
C ILE A 134 0.55 36.32 -26.64
N ARG A 135 1.46 35.96 -27.51
CA ARG A 135 2.36 36.88 -28.20
C ARG A 135 1.98 36.94 -29.67
N PRO A 136 2.25 38.10 -30.31
CA PRO A 136 2.10 38.17 -31.78
C PRO A 136 3.03 37.15 -32.45
N ALA A 137 2.60 36.53 -33.53
CA ALA A 137 3.43 35.60 -34.26
C ALA A 137 4.66 36.31 -34.80
N SER A 138 5.83 35.67 -34.62
CA SER A 138 7.08 36.20 -35.15
C SER A 138 7.46 35.44 -36.41
N PRO A 139 7.74 36.14 -37.53
CA PRO A 139 8.15 35.47 -38.76
C PRO A 139 9.50 34.76 -38.62
N LYS A 140 10.27 35.07 -37.60
CA LYS A 140 11.58 34.44 -37.35
C LYS A 140 11.49 33.15 -36.56
N LEU A 141 10.35 32.87 -35.94
CA LEU A 141 10.19 31.67 -35.17
C LEU A 141 9.76 30.53 -36.06
N LYS A 142 10.67 29.61 -36.32
CA LYS A 142 10.41 28.43 -37.13
C LYS A 142 10.63 27.19 -36.27
N TYR A 143 9.68 26.27 -36.35
CA TYR A 143 9.81 25.02 -35.61
C TYR A 143 10.90 24.15 -36.22
N GLY A 144 11.72 23.59 -35.36
CA GLY A 144 12.78 22.70 -35.78
C GLY A 144 14.02 23.38 -36.33
N GLU A 145 14.08 24.72 -36.28
CA GLU A 145 15.26 25.44 -36.71
C GLU A 145 16.24 25.57 -35.55
N THR A 146 17.35 24.89 -35.68
CA THR A 146 18.48 25.04 -34.75
C THR A 146 19.48 25.91 -35.41
N SER A 147 19.50 27.13 -35.09
CA SER A 147 20.53 28.04 -35.55
C SER A 147 21.59 28.27 -34.53
#